data_73a1743636db4f6c832ac37643caa5a1
#
_entry.id   73a1743636db4f6c832ac37643caa5a1
#
_cell.length_a   1.000
_cell.length_b   1.000
_cell.length_c   1.000
_cell.angle_alpha   90.00
_cell.angle_beta   90.00
_cell.angle_gamma   90.00
#
_symmetry.space_group_name_H-M   'P 1'
#
loop_
_entity.id
_entity.type
_entity.pdbx_description
1 polymer ?
#
loop_
_entity_poly.entity_id
_entity_poly.type
_entity_poly.pdbx_seq_one_letter_code
_entity_poly.pdbx_strand_id
1 'polypeptide(L)'
;MRGYLREHGWGIAAFFLFTAVFGVTFALYGLPLEAVAYPAGLCALLGGALVLSGVLRRRRQHKELLRLREAGAALLDQLPSMRTEEGADCAAVIDALRREFARRETENQAQRRELTAYYTAWVHQIKTPIAAMKLTLQGQDDPTARRLRSELGRVEQYVDMVLTYLRLHEGGSDYVIRACSVDEIVRPAVRRFAGEFIDRRIALDYAPLERTVVTDEKWLRFVVEQVLSNALKYTPEGGRIAITWQEDGLCITDTGIGIAPEDLPRVFEMGYTGTNGRIDRHASGIGLYLCRRICQNLGHTITAQSAMGQGTTVYIGLKRREGVLE
;
A
#
# COMPACT_ATOMS: atom_id res chain seq x y z
N MET A 1 5.20 -41.08 0.91
CA MET A 1 5.54 -42.49 0.95
C MET A 1 5.18 -43.24 -0.33
N ARG A 2 3.94 -43.17 -0.82
CA ARG A 2 3.50 -43.82 -2.07
C ARG A 2 4.31 -43.46 -3.32
N GLY A 3 4.75 -42.22 -3.47
CA GLY A 3 5.54 -41.76 -4.63
C GLY A 3 6.97 -42.35 -4.70
N TYR A 4 7.67 -42.42 -3.57
CA TYR A 4 9.04 -42.97 -3.50
C TYR A 4 9.05 -44.50 -3.74
N LEU A 5 8.08 -45.20 -3.19
CA LEU A 5 7.91 -46.63 -3.45
C LEU A 5 7.57 -46.94 -4.93
N ARG A 6 6.86 -46.07 -5.61
CA ARG A 6 6.52 -46.22 -7.04
C ARG A 6 7.71 -45.99 -7.96
N GLU A 7 8.61 -45.06 -7.64
CA GLU A 7 9.85 -44.83 -8.37
C GLU A 7 10.89 -45.93 -8.20
N HIS A 8 10.96 -46.54 -6.98
CA HIS A 8 11.91 -47.57 -6.67
C HIS A 8 11.29 -48.98 -6.68
N GLY A 9 10.02 -49.10 -7.15
CA GLY A 9 9.29 -50.34 -7.22
C GLY A 9 9.96 -51.42 -8.05
N TRP A 10 10.64 -51.04 -9.14
CA TRP A 10 11.44 -51.95 -9.96
C TRP A 10 12.63 -52.57 -9.19
N GLY A 11 13.33 -51.79 -8.34
CA GLY A 11 14.40 -52.33 -7.49
C GLY A 11 13.91 -53.31 -6.46
N ILE A 12 12.76 -53.03 -5.85
CA ILE A 12 12.11 -53.92 -4.88
C ILE A 12 11.64 -55.21 -5.57
N ALA A 13 10.99 -55.11 -6.75
CA ALA A 13 10.57 -56.25 -7.54
C ALA A 13 11.76 -57.10 -8.00
N ALA A 14 12.83 -56.51 -8.47
CA ALA A 14 14.05 -57.18 -8.84
C ALA A 14 14.68 -57.95 -7.67
N PHE A 15 14.72 -57.36 -6.46
CA PHE A 15 15.22 -58.02 -5.26
C PHE A 15 14.41 -59.31 -4.94
N PHE A 16 13.09 -59.22 -4.95
CA PHE A 16 12.26 -60.43 -4.72
C PHE A 16 12.43 -61.45 -5.82
N LEU A 17 12.54 -61.07 -7.10
CA LEU A 17 12.76 -61.95 -8.21
C LEU A 17 14.11 -62.68 -8.07
N PHE A 18 15.21 -61.99 -7.79
CA PHE A 18 16.51 -62.59 -7.58
C PHE A 18 16.49 -63.54 -6.39
N THR A 19 15.88 -63.15 -5.26
CA THR A 19 15.77 -64.01 -4.09
C THR A 19 14.98 -65.30 -4.38
N ALA A 20 13.92 -65.20 -5.18
CA ALA A 20 13.12 -66.36 -5.60
C ALA A 20 13.93 -67.30 -6.54
N VAL A 21 14.66 -66.75 -7.53
CA VAL A 21 15.51 -67.49 -8.44
C VAL A 21 16.60 -68.24 -7.67
N PHE A 22 17.30 -67.56 -6.73
CA PHE A 22 18.29 -68.19 -5.89
C PHE A 22 17.69 -69.29 -5.02
N GLY A 23 16.52 -69.08 -4.41
CA GLY A 23 15.83 -70.06 -3.59
C GLY A 23 15.47 -71.31 -4.36
N VAL A 24 14.94 -71.19 -5.60
CA VAL A 24 14.63 -72.32 -6.46
C VAL A 24 15.89 -73.08 -6.87
N THR A 25 16.94 -72.34 -7.27
CA THR A 25 18.24 -72.95 -7.67
C THR A 25 18.83 -73.76 -6.53
N PHE A 26 18.91 -73.21 -5.31
CA PHE A 26 19.46 -73.93 -4.14
C PHE A 26 18.62 -75.15 -3.74
N ALA A 27 17.29 -75.06 -3.84
CA ALA A 27 16.41 -76.21 -3.61
C ALA A 27 16.65 -77.31 -4.63
N LEU A 28 16.84 -76.97 -5.91
CA LEU A 28 17.14 -77.95 -6.95
C LEU A 28 18.48 -78.71 -6.75
N TYR A 29 19.45 -78.03 -6.16
CA TYR A 29 20.79 -78.62 -5.88
C TYR A 29 20.87 -79.20 -4.50
N GLY A 30 19.77 -79.34 -3.73
CA GLY A 30 19.76 -79.97 -2.38
C GLY A 30 20.57 -79.19 -1.33
N LEU A 31 20.83 -77.90 -1.54
CA LEU A 31 21.57 -77.07 -0.60
C LEU A 31 20.65 -76.61 0.53
N PRO A 32 21.16 -76.42 1.76
CA PRO A 32 20.34 -75.94 2.87
C PRO A 32 19.75 -74.56 2.60
N LEU A 33 18.42 -74.38 2.75
CA LEU A 33 17.72 -73.15 2.54
C LEU A 33 18.23 -72.02 3.43
N GLU A 34 18.85 -72.33 4.56
CA GLU A 34 19.47 -71.36 5.47
C GLU A 34 20.58 -70.56 4.79
N ALA A 35 21.32 -71.15 3.80
CA ALA A 35 22.35 -70.49 3.04
C ALA A 35 21.84 -69.37 2.14
N VAL A 36 20.54 -69.35 1.76
CA VAL A 36 19.90 -68.29 1.01
C VAL A 36 19.22 -67.28 1.96
N ALA A 37 18.60 -67.79 3.01
CA ALA A 37 17.78 -66.96 3.91
C ALA A 37 18.62 -65.90 4.65
N TYR A 38 19.86 -66.24 5.09
CA TYR A 38 20.70 -65.33 5.82
C TYR A 38 21.22 -64.16 4.95
N PRO A 39 21.79 -64.36 3.75
CA PRO A 39 22.17 -63.23 2.85
C PRO A 39 20.98 -62.43 2.38
N ALA A 40 19.81 -63.04 2.08
CA ALA A 40 18.62 -62.36 1.70
C ALA A 40 18.08 -61.45 2.80
N GLY A 41 18.08 -61.92 4.05
CA GLY A 41 17.73 -61.12 5.23
C GLY A 41 18.64 -59.91 5.42
N LEU A 42 19.96 -60.11 5.28
CA LEU A 42 20.95 -59.04 5.39
C LEU A 42 20.75 -57.97 4.28
N CYS A 43 20.55 -58.41 3.04
CA CYS A 43 20.26 -57.52 1.92
C CYS A 43 18.93 -56.77 2.10
N ALA A 44 17.89 -57.42 2.63
CA ALA A 44 16.62 -56.76 2.94
C ALA A 44 16.79 -55.70 4.02
N LEU A 45 17.62 -55.93 5.04
CA LEU A 45 17.90 -55.02 6.14
C LEU A 45 18.68 -53.81 5.62
N LEU A 46 19.73 -54.00 4.83
CA LEU A 46 20.50 -52.92 4.20
C LEU A 46 19.67 -52.13 3.21
N GLY A 47 18.90 -52.82 2.35
CA GLY A 47 17.98 -52.15 1.41
C GLY A 47 16.90 -51.34 2.11
N GLY A 48 16.32 -51.88 3.20
CA GLY A 48 15.37 -51.16 4.04
C GLY A 48 15.98 -49.88 4.67
N ALA A 49 17.21 -49.98 5.18
CA ALA A 49 17.92 -48.79 5.72
C ALA A 49 18.18 -47.71 4.66
N LEU A 50 18.58 -48.10 3.44
CA LEU A 50 18.76 -47.18 2.31
C LEU A 50 17.46 -46.50 1.89
N VAL A 51 16.35 -47.29 1.76
CA VAL A 51 15.02 -46.73 1.46
C VAL A 51 14.55 -45.79 2.56
N LEU A 52 14.72 -46.13 3.82
CA LEU A 52 14.35 -45.31 4.96
C LEU A 52 15.14 -43.96 4.94
N SER A 53 16.46 -44.04 4.71
CA SER A 53 17.32 -42.85 4.61
C SER A 53 16.87 -41.92 3.48
N GLY A 54 16.53 -42.50 2.31
CA GLY A 54 16.01 -41.76 1.16
C GLY A 54 14.66 -41.07 1.45
N VAL A 55 13.74 -41.76 2.09
CA VAL A 55 12.44 -41.19 2.49
C VAL A 55 12.61 -40.05 3.51
N LEU A 56 13.50 -40.22 4.49
CA LEU A 56 13.76 -39.18 5.50
C LEU A 56 14.39 -37.92 4.86
N ARG A 57 15.33 -38.09 3.93
CA ARG A 57 15.91 -36.97 3.17
C ARG A 57 14.86 -36.22 2.36
N ARG A 58 14.01 -36.92 1.58
CA ARG A 58 12.92 -36.31 0.81
C ARG A 58 11.92 -35.59 1.70
N ARG A 59 11.57 -36.14 2.86
CA ARG A 59 10.68 -35.45 3.83
C ARG A 59 11.29 -34.16 4.36
N ARG A 60 12.59 -34.12 4.62
CA ARG A 60 13.27 -32.89 5.04
C ARG A 60 13.25 -31.84 3.93
N GLN A 61 13.64 -32.22 2.72
CA GLN A 61 13.59 -31.30 1.57
C GLN A 61 12.19 -30.76 1.28
N HIS A 62 11.17 -31.63 1.36
CA HIS A 62 9.78 -31.18 1.18
C HIS A 62 9.33 -30.19 2.25
N LYS A 63 9.72 -30.39 3.52
CA LYS A 63 9.43 -29.44 4.59
C LYS A 63 10.13 -28.09 4.39
N GLU A 64 11.36 -28.10 3.91
CA GLU A 64 12.09 -26.87 3.59
C GLU A 64 11.43 -26.10 2.44
N LEU A 65 11.03 -26.79 1.36
CA LEU A 65 10.29 -26.17 0.26
C LEU A 65 8.93 -25.58 0.69
N LEU A 66 8.22 -26.24 1.60
CA LEU A 66 6.97 -25.72 2.15
C LEU A 66 7.20 -24.44 2.98
N ARG A 67 8.26 -24.41 3.80
CA ARG A 67 8.63 -23.20 4.55
C ARG A 67 8.97 -22.04 3.62
N LEU A 68 9.71 -22.29 2.54
CA LEU A 68 10.03 -21.26 1.53
C LEU A 68 8.78 -20.74 0.83
N ARG A 69 7.80 -21.60 0.57
CA ARG A 69 6.51 -21.19 -0.01
C ARG A 69 5.72 -20.25 0.91
N GLU A 70 5.74 -20.50 2.22
CA GLU A 70 5.02 -19.70 3.21
C GLU A 70 5.73 -18.39 3.53
N ALA A 71 7.06 -18.39 3.47
CA ALA A 71 7.88 -17.21 3.78
C ALA A 71 8.00 -16.19 2.62
N GLY A 72 7.47 -16.52 1.44
CA GLY A 72 7.45 -15.63 0.27
C GLY A 72 8.84 -15.35 -0.33
N ALA A 73 8.93 -14.28 -1.12
CA ALA A 73 10.12 -13.96 -1.91
C ALA A 73 11.39 -13.67 -1.08
N ALA A 74 11.24 -13.28 0.19
CA ALA A 74 12.37 -12.90 1.06
C ALA A 74 13.37 -14.04 1.38
N LEU A 75 12.97 -15.30 1.26
CA LEU A 75 13.80 -16.47 1.56
C LEU A 75 14.21 -17.28 0.32
N LEU A 76 13.92 -16.79 -0.88
CA LEU A 76 14.32 -17.45 -2.14
C LEU A 76 15.86 -17.57 -2.32
N ASP A 77 16.65 -16.82 -1.55
CA ASP A 77 18.12 -16.93 -1.52
C ASP A 77 18.62 -18.22 -0.86
N GLN A 78 17.75 -18.97 -0.17
CA GLN A 78 18.08 -20.18 0.56
C GLN A 78 17.50 -21.45 -0.08
N LEU A 79 17.42 -21.53 -1.41
CA LEU A 79 16.99 -22.74 -2.09
C LEU A 79 17.88 -23.92 -1.69
N PRO A 80 17.32 -25.04 -1.16
CA PRO A 80 18.12 -26.21 -0.81
C PRO A 80 18.77 -26.78 -2.06
N SER A 81 20.03 -27.18 -1.97
CA SER A 81 20.77 -27.82 -3.06
C SER A 81 20.04 -29.11 -3.50
N MET A 82 19.41 -29.07 -4.67
CA MET A 82 18.79 -30.23 -5.26
C MET A 82 19.87 -31.08 -5.93
N ARG A 83 20.07 -32.30 -5.43
CA ARG A 83 21.17 -33.20 -5.90
C ARG A 83 20.82 -34.05 -7.10
N THR A 84 19.61 -33.92 -7.65
CA THR A 84 19.16 -34.61 -8.86
C THR A 84 19.29 -33.68 -10.06
N GLU A 85 19.57 -34.19 -11.26
CA GLU A 85 19.64 -33.41 -12.51
C GLU A 85 18.36 -32.59 -12.73
N GLU A 86 17.18 -33.24 -12.61
CA GLU A 86 15.88 -32.57 -12.67
C GLU A 86 15.74 -31.44 -11.63
N GLY A 87 16.28 -31.65 -10.43
CA GLY A 87 16.27 -30.65 -9.37
C GLY A 87 17.18 -29.47 -9.69
N ALA A 88 18.34 -29.70 -10.30
CA ALA A 88 19.27 -28.66 -10.75
C ALA A 88 18.64 -27.82 -11.88
N ASP A 89 17.97 -28.45 -12.83
CA ASP A 89 17.26 -27.78 -13.91
C ASP A 89 16.11 -26.90 -13.38
N CYS A 90 15.32 -27.43 -12.45
CA CYS A 90 14.28 -26.64 -11.77
C CYS A 90 14.85 -25.44 -10.99
N ALA A 91 15.97 -25.62 -10.28
CA ALA A 91 16.64 -24.55 -9.57
C ALA A 91 17.17 -23.47 -10.55
N ALA A 92 17.72 -23.87 -11.70
CA ALA A 92 18.18 -22.94 -12.73
C ALA A 92 17.04 -22.11 -13.32
N VAL A 93 15.87 -22.72 -13.58
CA VAL A 93 14.67 -22.02 -14.06
C VAL A 93 14.16 -21.04 -13.01
N ILE A 94 14.08 -21.44 -11.74
CA ILE A 94 13.67 -20.55 -10.63
C ILE A 94 14.62 -19.37 -10.52
N ASP A 95 15.92 -19.60 -10.60
CA ASP A 95 16.93 -18.53 -10.52
C ASP A 95 16.87 -17.57 -11.71
N ALA A 96 16.59 -18.08 -12.90
CA ALA A 96 16.35 -17.25 -14.09
C ALA A 96 15.10 -16.38 -13.95
N LEU A 97 13.98 -16.95 -13.48
CA LEU A 97 12.75 -16.21 -13.20
C LEU A 97 12.94 -15.15 -12.12
N ARG A 98 13.70 -15.48 -11.06
CA ARG A 98 14.03 -14.54 -9.98
C ARG A 98 14.82 -13.35 -10.50
N ARG A 99 15.85 -13.58 -11.32
CA ARG A 99 16.62 -12.51 -11.96
C ARG A 99 15.78 -11.63 -12.85
N GLU A 100 14.90 -12.23 -13.64
CA GLU A 100 13.98 -11.48 -14.50
C GLU A 100 12.99 -10.65 -13.69
N PHE A 101 12.45 -11.21 -12.59
CA PHE A 101 11.54 -10.47 -11.69
C PHE A 101 12.25 -9.31 -11.00
N ALA A 102 13.46 -9.52 -10.47
CA ALA A 102 14.26 -8.47 -9.86
C ALA A 102 14.62 -7.35 -10.86
N ARG A 103 14.94 -7.71 -12.10
CA ARG A 103 15.21 -6.76 -13.18
C ARG A 103 13.96 -5.91 -13.46
N ARG A 104 12.80 -6.54 -13.65
CA ARG A 104 11.53 -5.82 -13.89
C ARG A 104 11.14 -4.91 -12.75
N GLU A 105 11.33 -5.36 -11.52
CA GLU A 105 11.06 -4.53 -10.34
C GLU A 105 11.96 -3.30 -10.31
N THR A 106 13.26 -3.48 -10.61
CA THR A 106 14.23 -2.37 -10.70
C THR A 106 13.86 -1.39 -11.83
N GLU A 107 13.49 -1.91 -13.01
CA GLU A 107 13.05 -1.09 -14.15
C GLU A 107 11.76 -0.32 -13.83
N ASN A 108 10.78 -0.97 -13.21
CA ASN A 108 9.53 -0.34 -12.78
C ASN A 108 9.77 0.77 -11.74
N GLN A 109 10.67 0.53 -10.77
CA GLN A 109 11.04 1.54 -9.79
C GLN A 109 11.77 2.72 -10.43
N ALA A 110 12.69 2.45 -11.38
CA ALA A 110 13.39 3.50 -12.12
C ALA A 110 12.41 4.37 -12.92
N GLN A 111 11.47 3.76 -13.66
CA GLN A 111 10.44 4.48 -14.42
C GLN A 111 9.54 5.33 -13.52
N ARG A 112 9.13 4.80 -12.37
CA ARG A 112 8.33 5.57 -11.39
C ARG A 112 9.10 6.79 -10.89
N ARG A 113 10.38 6.63 -10.51
CA ARG A 113 11.24 7.74 -10.06
C ARG A 113 11.41 8.80 -11.16
N GLU A 114 11.63 8.39 -12.41
CA GLU A 114 11.75 9.29 -13.55
C GLU A 114 10.46 10.09 -13.77
N LEU A 115 9.30 9.44 -13.75
CA LEU A 115 8.00 10.10 -13.84
C LEU A 115 7.80 11.12 -12.74
N THR A 116 8.11 10.79 -11.49
CA THR A 116 7.95 11.73 -10.37
C THR A 116 8.92 12.89 -10.48
N ALA A 117 10.18 12.63 -10.85
CA ALA A 117 11.15 13.72 -11.08
C ALA A 117 10.68 14.66 -12.21
N TYR A 118 10.18 14.11 -13.32
CA TYR A 118 9.62 14.89 -14.42
C TYR A 118 8.45 15.77 -13.97
N TYR A 119 7.45 15.19 -13.32
CA TYR A 119 6.30 15.97 -12.86
C TYR A 119 6.66 16.96 -11.77
N THR A 120 7.64 16.67 -10.92
CA THR A 120 8.13 17.62 -9.91
C THR A 120 8.75 18.83 -10.58
N ALA A 121 9.60 18.65 -11.58
CA ALA A 121 10.17 19.72 -12.37
C ALA A 121 9.09 20.54 -13.12
N TRP A 122 8.15 19.84 -13.74
CA TRP A 122 7.02 20.45 -14.45
C TRP A 122 6.16 21.33 -13.54
N VAL A 123 5.86 20.86 -12.32
CA VAL A 123 5.12 21.68 -11.34
C VAL A 123 5.87 22.94 -10.95
N HIS A 124 7.17 22.86 -10.74
CA HIS A 124 7.96 24.06 -10.48
C HIS A 124 7.88 25.07 -11.63
N GLN A 125 7.92 24.59 -12.88
CA GLN A 125 7.78 25.44 -14.06
C GLN A 125 6.39 26.08 -14.17
N ILE A 126 5.31 25.40 -13.76
CA ILE A 126 3.95 25.95 -13.76
C ILE A 126 3.73 26.94 -12.60
N LYS A 127 4.29 26.68 -11.42
CA LYS A 127 4.17 27.61 -10.28
C LYS A 127 4.76 28.99 -10.58
N THR A 128 5.81 29.08 -11.38
CA THR A 128 6.45 30.35 -11.73
C THR A 128 5.51 31.31 -12.48
N PRO A 129 4.87 30.92 -13.60
CA PRO A 129 3.91 31.80 -14.27
C PRO A 129 2.67 32.10 -13.43
N ILE A 130 2.20 31.15 -12.62
CA ILE A 130 1.10 31.40 -11.68
C ILE A 130 1.46 32.50 -10.69
N ALA A 131 2.67 32.44 -10.10
CA ALA A 131 3.15 33.46 -9.18
C ALA A 131 3.27 34.82 -9.87
N ALA A 132 3.78 34.87 -11.10
CA ALA A 132 3.87 36.12 -11.89
C ALA A 132 2.48 36.73 -12.16
N MET A 133 1.49 35.90 -12.57
CA MET A 133 0.11 36.35 -12.76
C MET A 133 -0.52 36.87 -11.46
N LYS A 134 -0.29 36.17 -10.33
CA LYS A 134 -0.76 36.64 -9.01
C LYS A 134 -0.13 38.00 -8.65
N LEU A 135 1.17 38.18 -8.88
CA LEU A 135 1.85 39.47 -8.63
C LEU A 135 1.28 40.58 -9.51
N THR A 136 1.02 40.34 -10.79
CA THR A 136 0.40 41.29 -11.71
C THR A 136 -0.99 41.72 -11.24
N LEU A 137 -1.74 40.81 -10.63
CA LEU A 137 -3.07 41.09 -10.08
C LEU A 137 -3.02 41.70 -8.66
N GLN A 138 -1.84 41.72 -8.01
CA GLN A 138 -1.66 42.37 -6.72
C GLN A 138 -1.83 43.89 -6.87
N GLY A 139 -2.70 44.48 -6.07
CA GLY A 139 -2.99 45.92 -6.15
C GLY A 139 -4.15 46.29 -7.07
N GLN A 140 -4.68 45.34 -7.86
CA GLN A 140 -5.91 45.53 -8.62
C GLN A 140 -7.08 45.04 -7.78
N ASP A 141 -8.02 45.92 -7.41
CA ASP A 141 -9.13 45.56 -6.52
C ASP A 141 -10.49 45.63 -7.25
N ASP A 142 -10.46 45.40 -8.57
CA ASP A 142 -11.67 45.24 -9.35
C ASP A 142 -12.25 43.79 -9.25
N PRO A 143 -13.55 43.60 -9.53
CA PRO A 143 -14.18 42.28 -9.46
C PRO A 143 -13.52 41.23 -10.37
N THR A 144 -12.97 41.63 -11.50
CA THR A 144 -12.31 40.73 -12.47
C THR A 144 -10.98 40.25 -11.91
N ALA A 145 -10.17 41.14 -11.34
CA ALA A 145 -8.90 40.77 -10.71
C ALA A 145 -9.10 39.84 -9.51
N ARG A 146 -10.15 40.08 -8.69
CA ARG A 146 -10.50 39.17 -7.59
C ARG A 146 -10.88 37.77 -8.08
N ARG A 147 -11.70 37.69 -9.13
CA ARG A 147 -12.11 36.42 -9.75
C ARG A 147 -10.90 35.68 -10.34
N LEU A 148 -10.01 36.37 -11.08
CA LEU A 148 -8.80 35.75 -11.64
C LEU A 148 -7.84 35.26 -10.56
N ARG A 149 -7.68 35.96 -9.43
CA ARG A 149 -6.87 35.50 -8.29
C ARG A 149 -7.45 34.20 -7.68
N SER A 150 -8.76 34.11 -7.55
CA SER A 150 -9.42 32.90 -7.08
C SER A 150 -9.17 31.72 -8.04
N GLU A 151 -9.34 31.90 -9.35
CA GLU A 151 -9.07 30.85 -10.34
C GLU A 151 -7.60 30.42 -10.36
N LEU A 152 -6.66 31.36 -10.23
CA LEU A 152 -5.23 31.03 -10.10
C LEU A 152 -4.92 30.24 -8.82
N GLY A 153 -5.62 30.54 -7.72
CA GLY A 153 -5.55 29.75 -6.48
C GLY A 153 -6.01 28.31 -6.67
N ARG A 154 -7.09 28.09 -7.46
CA ARG A 154 -7.58 26.75 -7.83
C ARG A 154 -6.58 26.00 -8.71
N VAL A 155 -5.97 26.64 -9.71
CA VAL A 155 -4.94 26.02 -10.55
C VAL A 155 -3.77 25.56 -9.68
N GLU A 156 -3.30 26.41 -8.77
CA GLU A 156 -2.22 26.07 -7.83
C GLU A 156 -2.59 24.87 -6.96
N GLN A 157 -3.82 24.81 -6.47
CA GLN A 157 -4.32 23.67 -5.68
C GLN A 157 -4.34 22.37 -6.49
N TYR A 158 -4.75 22.41 -7.77
CA TYR A 158 -4.70 21.23 -8.63
C TYR A 158 -3.26 20.73 -8.87
N VAL A 159 -2.35 21.66 -9.08
CA VAL A 159 -0.91 21.36 -9.24
C VAL A 159 -0.35 20.72 -7.96
N ASP A 160 -0.69 21.26 -6.78
CA ASP A 160 -0.30 20.67 -5.48
C ASP A 160 -0.89 19.28 -5.27
N MET A 161 -2.14 19.02 -5.70
CA MET A 161 -2.76 17.70 -5.63
C MET A 161 -2.03 16.67 -6.49
N VAL A 162 -1.62 17.01 -7.72
CA VAL A 162 -0.87 16.12 -8.60
C VAL A 162 0.46 15.74 -7.98
N LEU A 163 1.21 16.71 -7.44
CA LEU A 163 2.46 16.43 -6.74
C LEU A 163 2.27 15.53 -5.52
N THR A 164 1.24 15.80 -4.74
CA THR A 164 0.90 15.02 -3.55
C THR A 164 0.58 13.58 -3.93
N TYR A 165 -0.21 13.38 -5.01
CA TYR A 165 -0.54 12.06 -5.54
C TYR A 165 0.72 11.27 -5.93
N LEU A 166 1.64 11.89 -6.67
CA LEU A 166 2.87 11.26 -7.13
C LEU A 166 3.77 10.86 -5.95
N ARG A 167 3.99 11.77 -5.00
CA ARG A 167 4.80 11.51 -3.80
C ARG A 167 4.25 10.39 -2.93
N LEU A 168 2.93 10.27 -2.81
CA LEU A 168 2.30 9.19 -2.05
C LEU A 168 2.51 7.80 -2.66
N HIS A 169 2.77 7.72 -3.98
CA HIS A 169 2.96 6.46 -4.70
C HIS A 169 4.43 6.03 -4.84
N GLU A 170 5.38 6.88 -4.45
CA GLU A 170 6.82 6.56 -4.54
C GLU A 170 7.34 5.61 -3.45
N GLY A 171 6.52 5.19 -2.50
CA GLY A 171 6.91 4.22 -1.45
C GLY A 171 8.03 4.67 -0.51
N GLY A 172 8.49 5.90 -0.63
CA GLY A 172 9.57 6.51 0.14
C GLY A 172 9.26 7.96 0.51
N SER A 173 8.01 8.25 0.91
CA SER A 173 7.73 9.57 1.47
C SER A 173 8.53 9.70 2.75
N ASP A 174 9.55 10.56 2.74
CA ASP A 174 10.30 10.95 3.94
C ASP A 174 9.33 11.72 4.86
N TYR A 175 8.55 10.97 5.63
CA TYR A 175 7.69 11.56 6.66
C TYR A 175 8.56 12.02 7.83
N VAL A 176 8.50 13.30 8.13
CA VAL A 176 9.16 13.88 9.31
C VAL A 176 8.19 13.88 10.47
N ILE A 177 8.07 12.73 11.14
CA ILE A 177 7.16 12.56 12.27
C ILE A 177 7.75 13.23 13.52
N ARG A 178 7.06 14.24 14.02
CA ARG A 178 7.45 14.98 15.24
C ARG A 178 6.22 15.46 16.03
N ALA A 179 6.44 15.90 17.26
CA ALA A 179 5.41 16.60 18.01
C ALA A 179 5.18 17.98 17.41
N CYS A 180 3.94 18.25 16.98
CA CYS A 180 3.55 19.49 16.32
C CYS A 180 2.34 20.09 17.01
N SER A 181 2.31 21.42 17.13
CA SER A 181 1.13 22.16 17.59
C SER A 181 0.04 22.11 16.51
N VAL A 182 -1.16 21.72 16.87
CA VAL A 182 -2.30 21.70 15.96
C VAL A 182 -2.62 23.11 15.44
N ASP A 183 -2.49 24.11 16.31
CA ASP A 183 -2.73 25.51 15.94
C ASP A 183 -1.73 26.02 14.90
N GLU A 184 -0.45 25.61 14.97
CA GLU A 184 0.58 25.96 13.98
C GLU A 184 0.31 25.31 12.62
N ILE A 185 -0.47 24.22 12.56
CA ILE A 185 -0.90 23.58 11.32
C ILE A 185 -2.17 24.24 10.78
N VAL A 186 -3.17 24.47 11.62
CA VAL A 186 -4.49 24.98 11.24
C VAL A 186 -4.45 26.45 10.86
N ARG A 187 -3.76 27.28 11.64
CA ARG A 187 -3.72 28.74 11.41
C ARG A 187 -3.19 29.15 10.04
N PRO A 188 -2.07 28.61 9.52
CA PRO A 188 -1.64 28.89 8.14
C PRO A 188 -2.61 28.40 7.08
N ALA A 189 -3.27 27.26 7.29
CA ALA A 189 -4.30 26.74 6.39
C ALA A 189 -5.50 27.70 6.30
N VAL A 190 -5.99 28.20 7.45
CA VAL A 190 -7.06 29.20 7.49
C VAL A 190 -6.63 30.49 6.78
N ARG A 191 -5.41 30.98 7.06
CA ARG A 191 -4.90 32.21 6.42
C ARG A 191 -4.81 32.10 4.90
N ARG A 192 -4.50 30.92 4.37
CA ARG A 192 -4.47 30.66 2.92
C ARG A 192 -5.81 30.97 2.26
N PHE A 193 -6.93 30.69 2.92
CA PHE A 193 -8.28 30.86 2.41
C PHE A 193 -8.98 32.14 2.93
N ALA A 194 -8.28 33.03 3.65
CA ALA A 194 -8.89 34.22 4.27
C ALA A 194 -9.65 35.10 3.25
N GLY A 195 -9.12 35.25 2.04
CA GLY A 195 -9.80 35.98 0.97
C GLY A 195 -11.14 35.37 0.58
N GLU A 196 -11.20 34.04 0.46
CA GLU A 196 -12.44 33.32 0.11
C GLU A 196 -13.51 33.41 1.20
N PHE A 197 -13.10 33.37 2.48
CA PHE A 197 -14.01 33.60 3.61
C PHE A 197 -14.64 34.99 3.55
N ILE A 198 -13.83 36.02 3.26
CA ILE A 198 -14.30 37.42 3.18
C ILE A 198 -15.18 37.62 1.95
N ASP A 199 -14.71 37.21 0.76
CA ASP A 199 -15.43 37.44 -0.50
C ASP A 199 -16.79 36.75 -0.53
N ARG A 200 -16.91 35.56 0.11
CA ARG A 200 -18.15 34.79 0.18
C ARG A 200 -18.93 35.03 1.49
N ARG A 201 -18.47 35.92 2.34
CA ARG A 201 -19.08 36.26 3.64
C ARG A 201 -19.35 35.03 4.51
N ILE A 202 -18.48 34.00 4.44
CA ILE A 202 -18.59 32.80 5.26
C ILE A 202 -18.01 33.08 6.65
N ALA A 203 -18.82 32.88 7.67
CA ALA A 203 -18.36 33.03 9.05
C ALA A 203 -17.46 31.89 9.45
N LEU A 204 -16.28 32.22 9.98
CA LEU A 204 -15.32 31.27 10.54
C LEU A 204 -15.45 31.25 12.07
N ASP A 205 -15.75 30.09 12.63
CA ASP A 205 -15.73 29.84 14.06
C ASP A 205 -14.46 29.02 14.39
N TYR A 206 -13.42 29.70 14.85
CA TYR A 206 -12.13 29.11 15.16
C TYR A 206 -11.49 29.78 16.36
N ALA A 207 -11.31 29.02 17.41
CA ALA A 207 -10.50 29.41 18.58
C ALA A 207 -9.17 28.64 18.55
N PRO A 208 -8.06 29.23 19.07
CA PRO A 208 -6.77 28.56 19.15
C PRO A 208 -6.88 27.17 19.81
N LEU A 209 -6.28 26.18 19.16
CA LEU A 209 -6.30 24.79 19.62
C LEU A 209 -4.98 24.50 20.35
N GLU A 210 -4.98 24.57 21.67
CA GLU A 210 -3.81 24.26 22.51
C GLU A 210 -3.60 22.76 22.62
N ARG A 211 -3.33 22.10 21.49
CA ARG A 211 -3.11 20.66 21.38
C ARG A 211 -1.83 20.34 20.64
N THR A 212 -1.12 19.30 21.09
CA THR A 212 0.08 18.76 20.44
C THR A 212 -0.20 17.35 19.97
N VAL A 213 0.17 17.06 18.73
CA VAL A 213 0.01 15.73 18.10
C VAL A 213 1.32 15.28 17.48
N VAL A 214 1.54 13.96 17.40
CA VAL A 214 2.71 13.37 16.75
C VAL A 214 2.34 13.07 15.30
N THR A 215 2.87 13.88 14.39
CA THR A 215 2.51 13.82 12.96
C THR A 215 3.60 14.46 12.10
N ASP A 216 3.41 14.42 10.78
CA ASP A 216 4.13 15.29 9.85
C ASP A 216 3.29 16.55 9.59
N GLU A 217 3.87 17.70 9.96
CA GLU A 217 3.23 19.02 9.86
C GLU A 217 2.77 19.35 8.43
N LYS A 218 3.64 19.09 7.44
CA LYS A 218 3.39 19.42 6.03
C LYS A 218 2.24 18.58 5.46
N TRP A 219 2.24 17.29 5.74
CA TRP A 219 1.23 16.37 5.25
C TRP A 219 -0.13 16.59 5.93
N LEU A 220 -0.13 16.82 7.25
CA LEU A 220 -1.38 17.12 7.96
C LEU A 220 -1.94 18.48 7.55
N ARG A 221 -1.09 19.49 7.30
CA ARG A 221 -1.52 20.79 6.77
C ARG A 221 -2.22 20.63 5.42
N PHE A 222 -1.69 19.82 4.52
CA PHE A 222 -2.35 19.52 3.24
C PHE A 222 -3.76 18.93 3.46
N VAL A 223 -3.93 18.00 4.40
CA VAL A 223 -5.25 17.41 4.72
C VAL A 223 -6.21 18.51 5.21
N VAL A 224 -5.78 19.36 6.13
CA VAL A 224 -6.59 20.47 6.66
C VAL A 224 -6.98 21.45 5.53
N GLU A 225 -6.03 21.85 4.69
CA GLU A 225 -6.27 22.74 3.56
C GLU A 225 -7.27 22.14 2.57
N GLN A 226 -7.17 20.85 2.28
CA GLN A 226 -8.07 20.17 1.37
C GLN A 226 -9.50 20.06 1.92
N VAL A 227 -9.64 19.78 3.23
CA VAL A 227 -10.95 19.74 3.89
C VAL A 227 -11.56 21.14 3.95
N LEU A 228 -10.78 22.18 4.27
CA LEU A 228 -11.23 23.58 4.27
C LEU A 228 -11.66 24.05 2.88
N SER A 229 -10.91 23.70 1.84
CA SER A 229 -11.26 24.00 0.45
C SER A 229 -12.61 23.37 0.06
N ASN A 230 -12.85 22.12 0.46
CA ASN A 230 -14.14 21.49 0.24
C ASN A 230 -15.27 22.17 1.04
N ALA A 231 -15.05 22.49 2.31
CA ALA A 231 -16.00 23.19 3.14
C ALA A 231 -16.39 24.55 2.51
N LEU A 232 -15.41 25.35 2.10
CA LEU A 232 -15.64 26.61 1.41
C LEU A 232 -16.40 26.42 0.11
N LYS A 233 -16.01 25.44 -0.70
CA LYS A 233 -16.63 25.18 -2.01
C LYS A 233 -18.13 24.89 -1.90
N TYR A 234 -18.53 24.08 -0.92
CA TYR A 234 -19.91 23.59 -0.79
C TYR A 234 -20.77 24.35 0.20
N THR A 235 -20.20 25.32 0.92
CA THR A 235 -20.96 26.23 1.79
C THR A 235 -21.49 27.42 0.96
N PRO A 236 -22.77 27.76 1.00
CA PRO A 236 -23.30 28.94 0.33
C PRO A 236 -22.77 30.24 0.94
N GLU A 237 -22.90 31.36 0.21
CA GLU A 237 -22.58 32.69 0.72
C GLU A 237 -23.37 32.98 2.02
N GLY A 238 -22.69 33.56 3.01
CA GLY A 238 -23.26 33.82 4.32
C GLY A 238 -23.35 32.62 5.26
N GLY A 239 -22.87 31.43 4.83
CA GLY A 239 -22.82 30.24 5.67
C GLY A 239 -21.73 30.32 6.76
N ARG A 240 -21.47 29.20 7.42
CA ARG A 240 -20.52 29.10 8.55
C ARG A 240 -19.63 27.87 8.39
N ILE A 241 -18.36 28.01 8.77
CA ILE A 241 -17.42 26.91 8.94
C ILE A 241 -16.84 26.97 10.34
N ALA A 242 -16.90 25.86 11.08
CA ALA A 242 -16.35 25.75 12.43
C ALA A 242 -15.17 24.77 12.44
N ILE A 243 -14.11 25.12 13.17
CA ILE A 243 -12.95 24.27 13.40
C ILE A 243 -12.83 24.05 14.89
N THR A 244 -13.03 22.82 15.36
CA THR A 244 -13.07 22.47 16.78
C THR A 244 -12.22 21.23 17.06
N TRP A 245 -11.85 21.06 18.29
CA TRP A 245 -11.21 19.84 18.77
C TRP A 245 -12.24 19.00 19.53
N GLN A 246 -12.43 17.75 19.13
CA GLN A 246 -13.34 16.82 19.78
C GLN A 246 -12.62 15.50 20.02
N GLU A 247 -12.76 14.95 21.21
CA GLU A 247 -12.05 13.73 21.62
C GLU A 247 -10.53 13.84 21.38
N ASP A 248 -9.99 13.02 20.46
CA ASP A 248 -8.57 13.00 20.07
C ASP A 248 -8.40 13.43 18.61
N GLY A 249 -9.22 14.35 18.10
CA GLY A 249 -9.19 14.73 16.69
C GLY A 249 -9.68 16.13 16.39
N LEU A 250 -9.37 16.57 15.19
CA LEU A 250 -9.78 17.85 14.61
C LEU A 250 -11.09 17.66 13.84
N CYS A 251 -12.10 18.46 14.15
CA CYS A 251 -13.37 18.53 13.43
C CYS A 251 -13.44 19.80 12.60
N ILE A 252 -13.79 19.66 11.34
CA ILE A 252 -14.11 20.78 10.45
C ILE A 252 -15.55 20.58 10.00
N THR A 253 -16.44 21.49 10.43
CA THR A 253 -17.88 21.43 10.18
C THR A 253 -18.30 22.62 9.34
N ASP A 254 -19.03 22.38 8.24
CA ASP A 254 -19.63 23.39 7.40
C ASP A 254 -21.17 23.34 7.46
N THR A 255 -21.82 24.45 7.12
CA THR A 255 -23.27 24.55 6.94
C THR A 255 -23.67 24.52 5.47
N GLY A 256 -22.97 23.70 4.70
CA GLY A 256 -23.13 23.59 3.26
C GLY A 256 -24.32 22.74 2.83
N ILE A 257 -24.35 22.40 1.54
CA ILE A 257 -25.42 21.61 0.92
C ILE A 257 -25.51 20.18 1.43
N GLY A 258 -24.47 19.70 2.13
CA GLY A 258 -24.37 18.32 2.60
C GLY A 258 -24.06 17.32 1.48
N ILE A 259 -23.99 16.06 1.85
CA ILE A 259 -23.68 14.92 0.97
C ILE A 259 -24.84 13.93 1.04
N ALA A 260 -25.25 13.40 -0.10
CA ALA A 260 -26.29 12.39 -0.16
C ALA A 260 -25.85 11.10 0.56
N PRO A 261 -26.76 10.39 1.25
CA PRO A 261 -26.42 9.19 2.00
C PRO A 261 -25.75 8.10 1.15
N GLU A 262 -26.15 7.97 -0.11
CA GLU A 262 -25.56 7.03 -1.06
C GLU A 262 -24.14 7.40 -1.49
N ASP A 263 -23.79 8.69 -1.47
CA ASP A 263 -22.46 9.19 -1.85
C ASP A 263 -21.47 9.13 -0.67
N LEU A 264 -21.95 9.27 0.57
CA LEU A 264 -21.12 9.42 1.77
C LEU A 264 -20.10 8.28 1.99
N PRO A 265 -20.42 6.99 1.79
CA PRO A 265 -19.44 5.93 1.92
C PRO A 265 -18.29 5.99 0.91
N ARG A 266 -18.53 6.68 -0.22
CA ARG A 266 -17.66 6.69 -1.40
C ARG A 266 -16.84 7.98 -1.57
N VAL A 267 -17.07 9.01 -0.76
CA VAL A 267 -16.41 10.34 -0.92
C VAL A 267 -14.88 10.27 -0.81
N PHE A 268 -14.34 9.20 -0.23
CA PHE A 268 -12.91 8.93 -0.13
C PHE A 268 -12.38 7.99 -1.22
N GLU A 269 -13.20 7.57 -2.18
CA GLU A 269 -12.76 6.77 -3.33
C GLU A 269 -12.09 7.66 -4.38
N MET A 270 -11.08 7.11 -5.07
CA MET A 270 -10.35 7.84 -6.10
C MET A 270 -11.25 8.19 -7.29
N GLY A 271 -11.28 9.49 -7.64
CA GLY A 271 -12.05 9.98 -8.79
C GLY A 271 -13.57 10.08 -8.54
N TYR A 272 -14.03 9.81 -7.31
CA TYR A 272 -15.45 9.92 -6.99
C TYR A 272 -15.84 11.37 -6.72
N THR A 273 -16.84 11.85 -7.44
CA THR A 273 -17.30 13.24 -7.33
C THR A 273 -18.74 13.37 -6.79
N GLY A 274 -19.46 12.26 -6.66
CA GLY A 274 -20.85 12.23 -6.20
C GLY A 274 -21.82 13.05 -7.06
N THR A 275 -23.05 13.18 -6.58
CA THR A 275 -24.10 13.98 -7.23
C THR A 275 -23.72 15.46 -7.26
N ASN A 276 -23.13 15.98 -6.19
CA ASN A 276 -22.71 17.38 -6.08
C ASN A 276 -21.55 17.73 -7.03
N GLY A 277 -20.65 16.78 -7.30
CA GLY A 277 -19.53 16.98 -8.22
C GLY A 277 -19.93 16.94 -9.70
N ARG A 278 -21.10 16.35 -10.04
CA ARG A 278 -21.65 16.43 -11.40
C ARG A 278 -22.18 17.82 -11.72
N ILE A 279 -22.62 18.57 -10.71
CA ILE A 279 -23.05 19.96 -10.82
C ILE A 279 -21.83 20.87 -11.00
N ASP A 280 -20.73 20.57 -10.29
CA ASP A 280 -19.46 21.28 -10.44
C ASP A 280 -18.52 20.52 -11.39
N ARG A 281 -18.48 20.97 -12.67
CA ARG A 281 -17.63 20.42 -13.73
C ARG A 281 -16.12 20.39 -13.40
N HIS A 282 -15.70 20.98 -12.28
CA HIS A 282 -14.30 21.12 -11.86
C HIS A 282 -13.92 20.19 -10.69
N ALA A 283 -14.81 19.31 -10.24
CA ALA A 283 -14.52 18.37 -9.17
C ALA A 283 -13.63 17.21 -9.70
N SER A 284 -12.38 17.12 -9.24
CA SER A 284 -11.46 16.04 -9.65
C SER A 284 -11.73 14.69 -8.95
N GLY A 285 -12.40 14.70 -7.79
CA GLY A 285 -12.60 13.52 -6.94
C GLY A 285 -11.31 12.93 -6.33
N ILE A 286 -10.19 13.66 -6.40
CA ILE A 286 -8.88 13.19 -5.91
C ILE A 286 -8.60 13.71 -4.49
N GLY A 287 -9.12 14.86 -4.11
CA GLY A 287 -8.74 15.56 -2.88
C GLY A 287 -8.98 14.75 -1.61
N LEU A 288 -10.21 14.29 -1.35
CA LEU A 288 -10.52 13.50 -0.15
C LEU A 288 -9.85 12.11 -0.18
N TYR A 289 -9.69 11.51 -1.37
CA TYR A 289 -8.89 10.27 -1.52
C TYR A 289 -7.46 10.48 -1.01
N LEU A 290 -6.80 11.58 -1.40
CA LEU A 290 -5.47 11.92 -0.91
C LEU A 290 -5.45 12.13 0.60
N CYS A 291 -6.45 12.83 1.14
CA CYS A 291 -6.57 13.01 2.59
C CYS A 291 -6.62 11.66 3.32
N ARG A 292 -7.43 10.71 2.84
CA ARG A 292 -7.52 9.37 3.43
C ARG A 292 -6.18 8.62 3.37
N ARG A 293 -5.50 8.65 2.23
CA ARG A 293 -4.19 8.00 2.05
C ARG A 293 -3.12 8.60 2.95
N ILE A 294 -3.06 9.94 3.06
CA ILE A 294 -2.14 10.65 3.95
C ILE A 294 -2.42 10.26 5.42
N CYS A 295 -3.68 10.35 5.85
CA CYS A 295 -4.05 9.96 7.21
C CYS A 295 -3.64 8.51 7.51
N GLN A 296 -3.91 7.57 6.61
CA GLN A 296 -3.50 6.16 6.76
C GLN A 296 -1.97 6.01 6.92
N ASN A 297 -1.18 6.69 6.07
CA ASN A 297 0.27 6.64 6.13
C ASN A 297 0.85 7.27 7.41
N LEU A 298 0.17 8.26 7.97
CA LEU A 298 0.54 8.91 9.25
C LEU A 298 0.03 8.16 10.48
N GLY A 299 -0.73 7.05 10.31
CA GLY A 299 -1.38 6.34 11.41
C GLY A 299 -2.60 7.07 11.97
N HIS A 300 -3.16 8.01 11.23
CA HIS A 300 -4.36 8.79 11.56
C HIS A 300 -5.60 8.22 10.87
N THR A 301 -6.77 8.72 11.27
CA THR A 301 -8.05 8.38 10.65
C THR A 301 -8.72 9.62 10.09
N ILE A 302 -9.54 9.45 9.06
CA ILE A 302 -10.42 10.50 8.55
C ILE A 302 -11.79 9.92 8.26
N THR A 303 -12.84 10.58 8.72
CA THR A 303 -14.24 10.21 8.49
C THR A 303 -15.07 11.44 8.17
N ALA A 304 -16.23 11.25 7.55
CA ALA A 304 -17.17 12.31 7.25
C ALA A 304 -18.55 11.92 7.74
N GLN A 305 -19.28 12.89 8.27
CA GLN A 305 -20.70 12.80 8.61
C GLN A 305 -21.40 13.95 7.91
N SER A 306 -22.53 13.68 7.27
CA SER A 306 -23.23 14.69 6.50
C SER A 306 -24.72 14.34 6.37
N ALA A 307 -25.53 15.38 6.26
CA ALA A 307 -26.93 15.28 5.88
C ALA A 307 -27.25 16.38 4.87
N MET A 308 -28.07 16.05 3.86
CA MET A 308 -28.47 17.01 2.85
C MET A 308 -29.12 18.26 3.47
N GLY A 309 -28.63 19.43 3.07
CA GLY A 309 -29.11 20.73 3.57
C GLY A 309 -28.68 21.10 4.99
N GLN A 310 -27.92 20.24 5.70
CA GLN A 310 -27.43 20.51 7.04
C GLN A 310 -25.91 20.74 7.11
N GLY A 311 -25.21 20.42 6.03
CA GLY A 311 -23.76 20.54 5.93
C GLY A 311 -23.01 19.25 6.16
N THR A 312 -21.70 19.37 6.31
CA THR A 312 -20.78 18.24 6.46
C THR A 312 -19.82 18.47 7.63
N THR A 313 -19.55 17.44 8.39
CA THR A 313 -18.50 17.41 9.40
C THR A 313 -17.45 16.39 8.98
N VAL A 314 -16.22 16.84 8.79
CA VAL A 314 -15.06 15.97 8.58
C VAL A 314 -14.28 15.88 9.89
N TYR A 315 -14.12 14.66 10.39
CA TYR A 315 -13.34 14.35 11.57
C TYR A 315 -12.00 13.75 11.17
N ILE A 316 -10.91 14.32 11.66
CA ILE A 316 -9.54 13.85 11.49
C ILE A 316 -9.04 13.35 12.85
N GLY A 317 -9.06 12.03 13.07
CA GLY A 317 -8.59 11.42 14.29
C GLY A 317 -7.07 11.39 14.32
N LEU A 318 -6.48 12.09 15.30
CA LEU A 318 -5.04 12.33 15.39
C LEU A 318 -4.37 11.49 16.49
N LYS A 319 -5.11 10.59 17.13
CA LYS A 319 -4.54 9.60 18.05
C LYS A 319 -3.72 8.59 17.25
N ARG A 320 -2.43 8.51 17.54
CA ARG A 320 -1.55 7.53 16.89
C ARG A 320 -1.96 6.11 17.28
N ARG A 321 -2.25 5.26 16.29
CA ARG A 321 -2.35 3.82 16.52
C ARG A 321 -0.94 3.28 16.76
N GLU A 322 -0.70 2.65 17.90
CA GLU A 322 0.53 1.89 18.14
C GLU A 322 0.64 0.79 17.09
N GLY A 323 1.75 0.76 16.32
CA GLY A 323 2.06 -0.31 15.37
C GLY A 323 2.16 0.03 13.88
N VAL A 324 2.18 1.29 13.45
CA VAL A 324 2.18 1.66 12.01
C VAL A 324 3.56 2.06 11.46
N LEU A 325 4.59 2.16 12.29
CA LEU A 325 5.98 2.41 11.83
C LEU A 325 6.93 1.49 12.62
N GLU A 326 7.11 0.25 12.19
CA GLU A 326 8.35 -0.53 12.30
C GLU A 326 8.91 -0.79 10.92
#